data_bc432afb40ab5391e891192b74760301
#
_entry.id   bc432afb40ab5391e891192b74760301
#
_cell.length_a   1.000
_cell.length_b   1.000
_cell.length_c   1.000
_cell.angle_alpha   90.00
_cell.angle_beta   90.00
_cell.angle_gamma   90.00
#
_symmetry.space_group_name_H-M   'P 1'
#
loop_
_entity.id
_entity.type
_entity.pdbx_description
1 polymer ?
#
loop_
_entity_poly.entity_id
_entity_poly.type
_entity_poly.pdbx_seq_one_letter_code
_entity_poly.pdbx_strand_id
1 'polypeptide(L)'
;MEDDDINKYLKPLQLITSKPVLYVCNVDENSVSSTNNHVESVKSLISNEGANLIVLAAGIESEINELESFEERRMFLNDLGLDEPGSSKLINATYDLLNLHTYFTAGPKEVRAWTIPKMATAPQAAGVIHTDFEKGFIKAEVISFDDYVKYQTEAKVKEAGKMRVEGKGYVVNNGDVIHFLFNV
;
A
#
# COMPACT_ATOMS: atom_id res chain seq x y z
N MET A 1 -19.96 -18.57 14.07
CA MET A 1 -20.52 -17.20 14.01
C MET A 1 -20.33 -16.75 12.57
N GLU A 2 -21.40 -16.37 11.91
CA GLU A 2 -21.35 -15.95 10.51
C GLU A 2 -20.69 -14.58 10.41
N ASP A 3 -20.04 -14.26 9.29
CA ASP A 3 -19.33 -12.99 9.06
C ASP A 3 -20.22 -11.75 9.28
N ASP A 4 -21.52 -11.90 9.00
CA ASP A 4 -22.52 -10.86 9.24
C ASP A 4 -22.72 -10.55 10.73
N ASP A 5 -22.67 -11.57 11.61
CA ASP A 5 -22.76 -11.39 13.06
C ASP A 5 -21.55 -10.67 13.62
N ILE A 6 -20.34 -11.00 13.12
CA ILE A 6 -19.09 -10.33 13.49
C ILE A 6 -19.15 -8.85 13.14
N ASN A 7 -19.57 -8.54 11.93
CA ASN A 7 -19.67 -7.16 11.45
C ASN A 7 -20.72 -6.36 12.24
N LYS A 8 -21.87 -6.97 12.53
CA LYS A 8 -23.00 -6.31 13.17
C LYS A 8 -22.83 -6.09 14.67
N TYR A 9 -22.25 -7.07 15.37
CA TYR A 9 -22.23 -7.08 16.84
C TYR A 9 -20.84 -6.86 17.43
N LEU A 10 -19.76 -7.37 16.81
CA LEU A 10 -18.41 -7.29 17.37
C LEU A 10 -17.63 -6.06 16.87
N LYS A 11 -17.69 -5.73 15.58
CA LYS A 11 -16.97 -4.55 15.07
C LYS A 11 -17.31 -3.23 15.77
N PRO A 12 -18.60 -2.95 16.09
CA PRO A 12 -18.96 -1.72 16.80
C PRO A 12 -18.34 -1.59 18.19
N LEU A 13 -17.99 -2.71 18.83
CA LEU A 13 -17.35 -2.72 20.15
C LEU A 13 -15.88 -2.30 20.11
N GLN A 14 -15.25 -2.30 18.95
CA GLN A 14 -13.85 -1.92 18.72
C GLN A 14 -12.86 -2.58 19.69
N LEU A 15 -13.11 -3.85 20.04
CA LEU A 15 -12.28 -4.59 20.97
C LEU A 15 -10.84 -4.65 20.47
N ILE A 16 -9.87 -4.40 21.35
CA ILE A 16 -8.45 -4.45 21.00
C ILE A 16 -8.04 -5.84 20.51
N THR A 17 -8.62 -6.88 21.10
CA THR A 17 -8.35 -8.29 20.74
C THR A 17 -8.98 -8.72 19.42
N SER A 18 -9.87 -7.91 18.83
CA SER A 18 -10.43 -8.17 17.49
C SER A 18 -9.67 -7.49 16.35
N LYS A 19 -8.65 -6.70 16.70
CA LYS A 19 -7.84 -6.00 15.69
C LYS A 19 -6.73 -6.92 15.19
N PRO A 20 -6.40 -6.86 13.88
CA PRO A 20 -5.25 -7.58 13.35
C PRO A 20 -3.96 -7.05 13.98
N VAL A 21 -2.97 -7.93 14.15
CA VAL A 21 -1.70 -7.62 14.81
C VAL A 21 -0.54 -7.81 13.83
N LEU A 22 0.37 -6.85 13.82
CA LEU A 22 1.66 -6.93 13.16
C LEU A 22 2.75 -6.82 14.22
N TYR A 23 3.64 -7.80 14.27
CA TYR A 23 4.80 -7.78 15.17
C TYR A 23 5.98 -7.11 14.50
N VAL A 24 6.65 -6.22 15.21
CA VAL A 24 7.84 -5.53 14.74
C VAL A 24 8.98 -5.77 15.71
N CYS A 25 10.02 -6.47 15.25
CA CYS A 25 11.25 -6.65 16.00
C CYS A 25 12.25 -5.56 15.63
N ASN A 26 12.46 -4.61 16.54
CA ASN A 26 13.55 -3.66 16.41
C ASN A 26 14.84 -4.30 16.92
N VAL A 27 15.82 -4.44 16.04
CA VAL A 27 17.11 -5.11 16.31
C VAL A 27 18.28 -4.17 16.10
N ASP A 28 19.48 -4.60 16.50
CA ASP A 28 20.72 -3.93 16.13
C ASP A 28 21.07 -4.13 14.65
N GLU A 29 21.97 -3.31 14.11
CA GLU A 29 22.38 -3.31 12.71
C GLU A 29 22.87 -4.67 12.22
N ASN A 30 23.62 -5.40 13.04
CA ASN A 30 24.16 -6.71 12.67
C ASN A 30 23.08 -7.79 12.57
N SER A 31 21.96 -7.60 13.24
CA SER A 31 20.86 -8.56 13.32
C SER A 31 19.78 -8.35 12.26
N VAL A 32 19.85 -7.29 11.45
CA VAL A 32 18.84 -7.01 10.39
C VAL A 32 18.93 -8.02 9.26
N SER A 33 20.14 -8.33 8.81
CA SER A 33 20.40 -9.30 7.73
C SER A 33 20.70 -10.71 8.25
N SER A 34 20.84 -10.87 9.58
CA SER A 34 21.04 -12.16 10.23
C SER A 34 19.95 -12.41 11.28
N THR A 35 19.58 -13.68 11.49
CA THR A 35 18.65 -14.02 12.57
C THR A 35 19.34 -13.95 13.93
N ASN A 36 18.61 -13.50 14.95
CA ASN A 36 19.03 -13.61 16.33
C ASN A 36 18.02 -14.43 17.15
N ASN A 37 18.46 -14.96 18.29
CA ASN A 37 17.66 -15.86 19.12
C ASN A 37 16.35 -15.22 19.62
N HIS A 38 16.31 -13.91 19.83
CA HIS A 38 15.11 -13.20 20.27
C HIS A 38 14.07 -13.14 19.17
N VAL A 39 14.49 -12.84 17.93
CA VAL A 39 13.60 -12.84 16.74
C VAL A 39 13.03 -14.24 16.51
N GLU A 40 13.85 -15.29 16.58
CA GLU A 40 13.38 -16.67 16.43
C GLU A 40 12.42 -17.10 17.54
N SER A 41 12.64 -16.64 18.78
CA SER A 41 11.70 -16.88 19.89
C SER A 41 10.35 -16.22 19.62
N VAL A 42 10.33 -14.97 19.13
CA VAL A 42 9.08 -14.29 18.76
C VAL A 42 8.38 -15.01 17.61
N LYS A 43 9.11 -15.37 16.53
CA LYS A 43 8.55 -16.15 15.41
C LYS A 43 7.88 -17.43 15.88
N SER A 44 8.54 -18.16 16.80
CA SER A 44 8.00 -19.39 17.37
C SER A 44 6.72 -19.16 18.17
N LEU A 45 6.67 -18.10 18.98
CA LEU A 45 5.50 -17.76 19.79
C LEU A 45 4.27 -17.41 18.94
N ILE A 46 4.46 -16.63 17.87
CA ILE A 46 3.36 -16.15 17.01
C ILE A 46 2.98 -17.12 15.90
N SER A 47 3.70 -18.25 15.74
CA SER A 47 3.50 -19.21 14.65
C SER A 47 2.05 -19.71 14.52
N ASN A 48 1.31 -19.78 15.63
CA ASN A 48 -0.07 -20.25 15.67
C ASN A 48 -1.11 -19.11 15.53
N GLU A 49 -0.65 -17.85 15.51
CA GLU A 49 -1.57 -16.69 15.45
C GLU A 49 -1.87 -16.24 14.01
N GLY A 50 -1.12 -16.74 13.04
CA GLY A 50 -1.20 -16.27 11.63
C GLY A 50 -0.79 -14.80 11.45
N ALA A 51 -0.12 -14.23 12.46
CA ALA A 51 0.34 -12.84 12.42
C ALA A 51 1.65 -12.70 11.67
N ASN A 52 1.82 -11.56 10.99
CA ASN A 52 3.06 -11.23 10.31
C ASN A 52 4.08 -10.62 11.29
N LEU A 53 5.37 -10.83 10.99
CA LEU A 53 6.50 -10.27 11.72
C LEU A 53 7.45 -9.57 10.76
N ILE A 54 7.87 -8.37 11.13
CA ILE A 54 8.89 -7.58 10.44
C ILE A 54 10.08 -7.40 11.36
N VAL A 55 11.27 -7.50 10.79
CA VAL A 55 12.53 -7.18 11.45
C VAL A 55 13.08 -5.92 10.81
N LEU A 56 13.42 -4.93 11.62
CA LEU A 56 14.05 -3.68 11.20
C LEU A 56 15.05 -3.18 12.25
N ALA A 57 15.94 -2.30 11.87
CA ALA A 57 16.82 -1.57 12.80
C ALA A 57 16.53 -0.07 12.70
N ALA A 58 16.00 0.51 13.76
CA ALA A 58 15.65 1.93 13.79
C ALA A 58 16.88 2.84 13.62
N GLY A 59 18.08 2.40 14.02
CA GLY A 59 19.33 3.10 13.76
C GLY A 59 19.60 3.26 12.26
N ILE A 60 19.55 2.16 11.50
CA ILE A 60 19.71 2.15 10.03
C ILE A 60 18.65 3.05 9.36
N GLU A 61 17.38 2.98 9.81
CA GLU A 61 16.32 3.83 9.26
C GLU A 61 16.61 5.33 9.46
N SER A 62 17.18 5.69 10.61
CA SER A 62 17.60 7.08 10.88
C SER A 62 18.69 7.53 9.92
N GLU A 63 19.72 6.72 9.72
CA GLU A 63 20.83 7.02 8.81
C GLU A 63 20.35 7.14 7.35
N ILE A 64 19.45 6.23 6.89
CA ILE A 64 18.86 6.31 5.56
C ILE A 64 18.11 7.63 5.36
N ASN A 65 17.39 8.12 6.39
CA ASN A 65 16.62 9.36 6.30
C ASN A 65 17.52 10.62 6.25
N GLU A 66 18.76 10.55 6.72
CA GLU A 66 19.73 11.64 6.64
C GLU A 66 20.37 11.76 5.25
N LEU A 67 20.29 10.70 4.42
CA LEU A 67 20.83 10.73 3.05
C LEU A 67 19.91 11.54 2.13
N GLU A 68 20.49 12.47 1.37
CA GLU A 68 19.73 13.40 0.54
C GLU A 68 19.26 12.79 -0.79
N SER A 69 20.13 11.99 -1.43
CA SER A 69 19.84 11.44 -2.75
C SER A 69 19.32 9.99 -2.71
N PHE A 70 18.54 9.64 -3.73
CA PHE A 70 18.06 8.26 -3.92
C PHE A 70 19.23 7.29 -4.18
N GLU A 71 20.24 7.73 -4.91
CA GLU A 71 21.42 6.93 -5.23
C GLU A 71 22.21 6.60 -3.97
N GLU A 72 22.43 7.57 -3.07
CA GLU A 72 23.12 7.33 -1.79
C GLU A 72 22.35 6.34 -0.92
N ARG A 73 21.05 6.49 -0.80
CA ARG A 73 20.17 5.54 -0.07
C ARG A 73 20.29 4.13 -0.62
N ARG A 74 20.27 4.00 -1.95
CA ARG A 74 20.39 2.71 -2.62
C ARG A 74 21.76 2.07 -2.42
N MET A 75 22.84 2.85 -2.50
CA MET A 75 24.19 2.35 -2.22
C MET A 75 24.33 1.89 -0.77
N PHE A 76 23.84 2.67 0.18
CA PHE A 76 23.87 2.35 1.60
C PHE A 76 23.09 1.05 1.91
N LEU A 77 21.89 0.88 1.36
CA LEU A 77 21.11 -0.35 1.49
C LEU A 77 21.85 -1.56 0.91
N ASN A 78 22.46 -1.42 -0.27
CA ASN A 78 23.22 -2.48 -0.91
C ASN A 78 24.42 -2.91 -0.08
N ASP A 79 25.14 -1.96 0.55
CA ASP A 79 26.29 -2.24 1.42
C ASP A 79 25.88 -3.04 2.67
N LEU A 80 24.65 -2.85 3.14
CA LEU A 80 24.06 -3.61 4.25
C LEU A 80 23.39 -4.94 3.80
N GLY A 81 23.36 -5.22 2.50
CA GLY A 81 22.67 -6.39 1.95
C GLY A 81 21.14 -6.32 2.06
N LEU A 82 20.57 -5.11 2.07
CA LEU A 82 19.13 -4.86 2.14
C LEU A 82 18.61 -4.40 0.77
N ASP A 83 17.45 -4.96 0.35
CA ASP A 83 16.79 -4.59 -0.90
C ASP A 83 16.00 -3.29 -0.78
N GLU A 84 15.43 -3.03 0.41
CA GLU A 84 14.61 -1.86 0.71
C GLU A 84 14.69 -1.48 2.19
N PRO A 85 14.36 -0.21 2.55
CA PRO A 85 14.27 0.22 3.93
C PRO A 85 13.25 -0.61 4.73
N GLY A 86 13.51 -0.84 6.01
CA GLY A 86 12.58 -1.51 6.91
C GLY A 86 11.24 -0.74 7.07
N SER A 87 11.29 0.58 6.98
CA SER A 87 10.10 1.45 6.95
C SER A 87 9.20 1.14 5.75
N SER A 88 9.76 0.89 4.56
CA SER A 88 8.98 0.47 3.38
C SER A 88 8.32 -0.89 3.60
N LYS A 89 9.06 -1.86 4.15
CA LYS A 89 8.51 -3.18 4.52
C LYS A 89 7.37 -3.05 5.53
N LEU A 90 7.53 -2.18 6.53
CA LEU A 90 6.50 -1.92 7.55
C LEU A 90 5.23 -1.32 6.93
N ILE A 91 5.38 -0.33 6.05
CA ILE A 91 4.25 0.30 5.35
C ILE A 91 3.50 -0.75 4.51
N ASN A 92 4.22 -1.49 3.67
CA ASN A 92 3.63 -2.52 2.81
C ASN A 92 2.88 -3.58 3.61
N ALA A 93 3.49 -4.12 4.66
CA ALA A 93 2.85 -5.12 5.50
C ALA A 93 1.64 -4.57 6.27
N THR A 94 1.66 -3.31 6.67
CA THR A 94 0.51 -2.65 7.30
C THR A 94 -0.65 -2.49 6.33
N TYR A 95 -0.38 -2.07 5.08
CA TYR A 95 -1.39 -2.00 4.02
C TYR A 95 -2.00 -3.37 3.72
N ASP A 96 -1.17 -4.41 3.64
CA ASP A 96 -1.63 -5.78 3.45
C ASP A 96 -2.50 -6.27 4.61
N LEU A 97 -2.07 -6.03 5.84
CA LEU A 97 -2.80 -6.40 7.05
C LEU A 97 -4.18 -5.74 7.13
N LEU A 98 -4.26 -4.49 6.73
CA LEU A 98 -5.50 -3.71 6.72
C LEU A 98 -6.34 -3.91 5.46
N ASN A 99 -5.91 -4.76 4.53
CA ASN A 99 -6.54 -4.97 3.23
C ASN A 99 -6.73 -3.67 2.44
N LEU A 100 -5.66 -2.87 2.35
CA LEU A 100 -5.65 -1.59 1.66
C LEU A 100 -4.84 -1.66 0.36
N HIS A 101 -5.27 -0.88 -0.62
CA HIS A 101 -4.55 -0.56 -1.85
C HIS A 101 -4.39 0.96 -2.01
N THR A 102 -3.43 1.36 -2.82
CA THR A 102 -3.24 2.74 -3.24
C THR A 102 -3.52 2.86 -4.73
N TYR A 103 -4.24 3.90 -5.14
CA TYR A 103 -4.30 4.35 -6.52
C TYR A 103 -3.88 5.83 -6.59
N PHE A 104 -3.56 6.31 -7.78
CA PHE A 104 -3.10 7.66 -8.01
C PHE A 104 -4.07 8.44 -8.90
N THR A 105 -4.19 9.72 -8.65
CA THR A 105 -4.70 10.68 -9.62
C THR A 105 -3.54 11.58 -10.04
N ALA A 106 -3.36 11.78 -11.34
CA ALA A 106 -2.33 12.63 -11.90
C ALA A 106 -2.98 13.66 -12.82
N GLY A 107 -2.71 14.92 -12.57
CA GLY A 107 -3.21 16.04 -13.37
C GLY A 107 -2.22 17.20 -13.36
N PRO A 108 -2.42 18.23 -14.23
CA PRO A 108 -1.51 19.36 -14.33
C PRO A 108 -1.35 20.17 -13.03
N LYS A 109 -2.34 20.11 -12.15
CA LYS A 109 -2.36 20.88 -10.91
C LYS A 109 -1.94 20.10 -9.69
N GLU A 110 -2.22 18.80 -9.67
CA GLU A 110 -2.01 17.94 -8.50
C GLU A 110 -1.76 16.51 -8.93
N VAL A 111 -0.83 15.86 -8.23
CA VAL A 111 -0.64 14.41 -8.23
C VAL A 111 -0.88 13.93 -6.81
N ARG A 112 -1.77 12.94 -6.64
CA ARG A 112 -2.14 12.47 -5.31
C ARG A 112 -2.31 10.97 -5.24
N ALA A 113 -1.88 10.38 -4.12
CA ALA A 113 -2.13 9.00 -3.74
C ALA A 113 -3.40 8.93 -2.88
N TRP A 114 -4.24 7.93 -3.15
CA TRP A 114 -5.49 7.68 -2.45
C TRP A 114 -5.50 6.26 -1.91
N THR A 115 -5.87 6.10 -0.66
CA THR A 115 -5.97 4.79 -0.02
C THR A 115 -7.41 4.28 -0.10
N ILE A 116 -7.57 3.04 -0.55
CA ILE A 116 -8.87 2.35 -0.69
C ILE A 116 -8.79 0.93 -0.12
N PRO A 117 -9.90 0.32 0.30
CA PRO A 117 -9.94 -1.11 0.56
C PRO A 117 -9.57 -1.92 -0.69
N LYS A 118 -8.87 -3.05 -0.52
CA LYS A 118 -8.74 -4.05 -1.58
C LYS A 118 -10.15 -4.42 -2.06
N MET A 119 -10.29 -4.74 -3.33
CA MET A 119 -11.60 -5.04 -3.96
C MET A 119 -12.55 -3.84 -4.11
N ALA A 120 -12.14 -2.61 -3.79
CA ALA A 120 -12.95 -1.42 -4.08
C ALA A 120 -13.17 -1.26 -5.59
N THR A 121 -14.42 -1.02 -5.98
CA THR A 121 -14.79 -0.73 -7.37
C THR A 121 -14.44 0.72 -7.74
N ALA A 122 -14.36 1.01 -9.04
CA ALA A 122 -14.07 2.35 -9.53
C ALA A 122 -15.00 3.45 -8.97
N PRO A 123 -16.33 3.26 -8.84
CA PRO A 123 -17.19 4.24 -8.16
C PRO A 123 -16.82 4.44 -6.69
N GLN A 124 -16.54 3.35 -5.95
CA GLN A 124 -16.13 3.44 -4.54
C GLN A 124 -14.80 4.18 -4.38
N ALA A 125 -13.83 3.91 -5.27
CA ALA A 125 -12.57 4.64 -5.30
C ALA A 125 -12.79 6.14 -5.60
N ALA A 126 -13.65 6.48 -6.57
CA ALA A 126 -14.04 7.86 -6.84
C ALA A 126 -14.70 8.53 -5.63
N GLY A 127 -15.48 7.78 -4.84
CA GLY A 127 -16.13 8.22 -3.61
C GLY A 127 -15.17 8.65 -2.51
N VAL A 128 -13.96 8.09 -2.47
CA VAL A 128 -12.91 8.50 -1.53
C VAL A 128 -12.41 9.93 -1.82
N ILE A 129 -12.48 10.37 -3.08
CA ILE A 129 -12.16 11.75 -3.45
C ILE A 129 -13.32 12.67 -3.04
N HIS A 130 -14.53 12.35 -3.47
CA HIS A 130 -15.76 13.08 -3.13
C HIS A 130 -16.99 12.20 -3.36
N THR A 131 -17.99 12.30 -2.50
CA THR A 131 -19.24 11.53 -2.59
C THR A 131 -20.00 11.74 -3.89
N ASP A 132 -19.91 12.92 -4.49
CA ASP A 132 -20.56 13.22 -5.77
C ASP A 132 -19.88 12.49 -6.94
N PHE A 133 -18.58 12.21 -6.85
CA PHE A 133 -17.86 11.42 -7.87
C PHE A 133 -18.37 9.97 -7.89
N GLU A 134 -18.69 9.40 -6.74
CA GLU A 134 -19.30 8.08 -6.66
C GLU A 134 -20.69 8.06 -7.27
N LYS A 135 -21.55 9.01 -6.86
CA LYS A 135 -22.94 9.10 -7.32
C LYS A 135 -23.06 9.37 -8.83
N GLY A 136 -22.26 10.31 -9.30
CA GLY A 136 -22.23 10.73 -10.70
C GLY A 136 -21.29 9.92 -11.60
N PHE A 137 -20.68 8.82 -11.10
CA PHE A 137 -19.70 8.04 -11.85
C PHE A 137 -20.21 7.58 -13.20
N ILE A 138 -19.45 7.88 -14.26
CA ILE A 138 -19.73 7.45 -15.64
C ILE A 138 -18.76 6.35 -16.04
N LYS A 139 -17.46 6.63 -16.00
CA LYS A 139 -16.36 5.73 -16.38
C LYS A 139 -15.05 6.21 -15.77
N ALA A 140 -14.05 5.33 -15.77
CA ALA A 140 -12.68 5.65 -15.39
C ALA A 140 -11.73 5.39 -16.56
N GLU A 141 -10.79 6.30 -16.79
CA GLU A 141 -9.63 6.07 -17.64
C GLU A 141 -8.48 5.63 -16.75
N VAL A 142 -7.97 4.41 -16.99
CA VAL A 142 -7.05 3.70 -16.10
C VAL A 142 -5.76 3.39 -16.84
N ILE A 143 -4.65 3.71 -16.21
CA ILE A 143 -3.29 3.39 -16.67
C ILE A 143 -2.60 2.64 -15.55
N SER A 144 -1.90 1.54 -15.83
CA SER A 144 -1.07 0.86 -14.84
C SER A 144 0.12 1.76 -14.46
N PHE A 145 0.59 1.66 -13.21
CA PHE A 145 1.77 2.40 -12.74
C PHE A 145 2.99 2.18 -13.65
N ASP A 146 3.26 0.93 -14.03
CA ASP A 146 4.40 0.57 -14.88
C ASP A 146 4.32 1.22 -16.27
N ASP A 147 3.13 1.23 -16.87
CA ASP A 147 2.92 1.89 -18.15
C ASP A 147 3.07 3.42 -18.02
N TYR A 148 2.58 4.01 -16.92
CA TYR A 148 2.73 5.44 -16.68
C TYR A 148 4.21 5.84 -16.53
N VAL A 149 4.97 5.10 -15.74
CA VAL A 149 6.41 5.32 -15.55
C VAL A 149 7.17 5.13 -16.88
N LYS A 150 6.83 4.10 -17.65
CA LYS A 150 7.48 3.79 -18.93
C LYS A 150 7.28 4.87 -19.99
N TYR A 151 6.06 5.36 -20.12
CA TYR A 151 5.69 6.34 -21.16
C TYR A 151 5.72 7.79 -20.69
N GLN A 152 5.78 8.04 -19.38
CA GLN A 152 5.95 9.33 -18.70
C GLN A 152 4.82 10.35 -18.87
N THR A 153 3.91 10.18 -19.81
CA THR A 153 2.77 11.08 -20.03
C THR A 153 1.54 10.31 -20.48
N GLU A 154 0.36 10.78 -20.07
CA GLU A 154 -0.92 10.19 -20.49
C GLU A 154 -1.08 10.14 -22.01
N ALA A 155 -0.62 11.19 -22.72
CA ALA A 155 -0.68 11.24 -24.18
C ALA A 155 0.08 10.09 -24.83
N LYS A 156 1.33 9.83 -24.38
CA LYS A 156 2.13 8.72 -24.88
C LYS A 156 1.57 7.35 -24.52
N VAL A 157 1.00 7.22 -23.30
CA VAL A 157 0.31 5.99 -22.88
C VAL A 157 -0.88 5.71 -23.80
N LYS A 158 -1.66 6.75 -24.11
CA LYS A 158 -2.83 6.65 -25.02
C LYS A 158 -2.42 6.29 -26.45
N GLU A 159 -1.38 6.91 -26.98
CA GLU A 159 -0.81 6.57 -28.30
C GLU A 159 -0.32 5.12 -28.36
N ALA A 160 0.25 4.62 -27.26
CA ALA A 160 0.68 3.23 -27.13
C ALA A 160 -0.47 2.23 -26.91
N GLY A 161 -1.73 2.70 -26.82
CA GLY A 161 -2.91 1.85 -26.60
C GLY A 161 -2.96 1.20 -25.21
N LYS A 162 -2.30 1.82 -24.21
CA LYS A 162 -2.19 1.29 -22.85
C LYS A 162 -3.17 1.92 -21.86
N MET A 163 -3.87 2.97 -22.25
CA MET A 163 -4.97 3.54 -21.46
C MET A 163 -6.22 2.69 -21.66
N ARG A 164 -6.79 2.21 -20.57
CA ARG A 164 -8.03 1.43 -20.54
C ARG A 164 -9.20 2.32 -20.15
N VAL A 165 -10.38 2.01 -20.65
CA VAL A 165 -11.62 2.66 -20.22
C VAL A 165 -12.46 1.64 -19.50
N GLU A 166 -12.74 1.89 -18.23
CA GLU A 166 -13.34 0.95 -17.31
C GLU A 166 -14.69 1.47 -16.80
N GLY A 167 -15.62 0.54 -16.56
CA GLY A 167 -16.95 0.84 -16.06
C GLY A 167 -17.09 0.64 -14.55
N LYS A 168 -18.35 0.67 -14.07
CA LYS A 168 -18.68 0.58 -12.64
C LYS A 168 -18.23 -0.71 -11.94
N GLY A 169 -18.10 -1.81 -12.68
CA GLY A 169 -17.68 -3.10 -12.14
C GLY A 169 -16.16 -3.29 -12.04
N TYR A 170 -15.38 -2.33 -12.50
CA TYR A 170 -13.91 -2.42 -12.42
C TYR A 170 -13.43 -2.37 -10.98
N VAL A 171 -12.67 -3.38 -10.57
CA VAL A 171 -11.98 -3.42 -9.28
C VAL A 171 -10.62 -2.77 -9.46
N VAL A 172 -10.36 -1.71 -8.69
CA VAL A 172 -9.13 -0.93 -8.77
C VAL A 172 -7.94 -1.75 -8.28
N ASN A 173 -6.88 -1.80 -9.08
CA ASN A 173 -5.63 -2.45 -8.71
C ASN A 173 -4.69 -1.50 -7.99
N ASN A 174 -3.80 -2.08 -7.17
CA ASN A 174 -2.77 -1.31 -6.51
C ASN A 174 -1.84 -0.65 -7.54
N GLY A 175 -1.63 0.65 -7.42
CA GLY A 175 -0.79 1.43 -8.33
C GLY A 175 -1.48 1.95 -9.59
N ASP A 176 -2.77 1.68 -9.81
CA ASP A 176 -3.49 2.28 -10.94
C ASP A 176 -3.42 3.81 -10.89
N VAL A 177 -3.17 4.44 -12.02
CA VAL A 177 -3.30 5.90 -12.22
C VAL A 177 -4.63 6.14 -12.93
N ILE A 178 -5.54 6.86 -12.27
CA ILE A 178 -6.95 6.91 -12.67
C ILE A 178 -7.42 8.34 -12.86
N HIS A 179 -8.13 8.56 -13.97
CA HIS A 179 -8.93 9.75 -14.21
C HIS A 179 -10.42 9.37 -14.24
N PHE A 180 -11.18 9.88 -13.28
CA PHE A 180 -12.62 9.62 -13.17
C PHE A 180 -13.43 10.61 -13.98
N LEU A 181 -14.36 10.10 -14.79
CA LEU A 181 -15.36 10.91 -15.47
C LEU A 181 -16.70 10.73 -14.76
N PHE A 182 -17.27 11.84 -14.35
CA PHE A 182 -18.53 11.87 -13.60
C PHE A 182 -19.39 13.05 -14.05
N ASN A 183 -20.67 12.96 -13.78
CA ASN A 183 -21.63 14.05 -14.00
C ASN A 183 -22.37 14.33 -12.67
N VAL A 184 -22.41 15.58 -12.28
CA VAL A 184 -23.05 16.08 -11.04
C VAL A 184 -24.29 16.85 -11.42
#